data_8f12c5c3fc4d276e13d167237bad0c9f
#
_entry.id   8f12c5c3fc4d276e13d167237bad0c9f
#
_cell.length_a   1.000
_cell.length_b   1.000
_cell.length_c   1.000
_cell.angle_alpha   90.00
_cell.angle_beta   90.00
_cell.angle_gamma   90.00
#
_symmetry.space_group_name_H-M   'P 1'
#
loop_
_entity.id
_entity.type
_entity.pdbx_description
1 polymer ?
#
loop_
_entity_poly.entity_id
_entity_poly.type
_entity_poly.pdbx_seq_one_letter_code
_entity_poly.pdbx_strand_id
1 'polypeptide(L)'
;QGDPIKLIFHPTPWRGLNVMLAAMQLVTNPLVSLDVYSSCDVYGSAFKEANDKHYQGLYDQAKELPNVHYIGYKPNEYIKENLHKYHIFAYPNIWEETFCISAVEAMAAGLYTITTNYGALYETCAEFSTYVPYQKSYENLAKQFAYAINAVAGKLNSDGVKQHLQF
;
A
#
# COMPACT_ATOMS: atom_id res chain seq x y z
N GLN A 1 -6.29 -22.82 -10.10
CA GLN A 1 -6.04 -21.37 -10.15
C GLN A 1 -6.55 -20.79 -8.84
N GLY A 2 -5.69 -20.11 -8.06
CA GLY A 2 -6.07 -19.46 -6.80
C GLY A 2 -6.86 -18.18 -7.02
N ASP A 3 -7.47 -17.66 -5.95
CA ASP A 3 -8.22 -16.41 -5.98
C ASP A 3 -7.29 -15.18 -6.12
N PRO A 4 -7.73 -14.11 -6.81
CA PRO A 4 -6.98 -12.87 -6.88
C PRO A 4 -6.69 -12.27 -5.51
N ILE A 5 -5.49 -11.74 -5.31
CA ILE A 5 -5.05 -11.07 -4.09
C ILE A 5 -4.90 -9.59 -4.39
N LYS A 6 -5.75 -8.77 -3.78
CA LYS A 6 -5.81 -7.34 -4.03
C LYS A 6 -5.13 -6.55 -2.93
N LEU A 7 -4.14 -5.77 -3.31
CA LEU A 7 -3.46 -4.80 -2.48
C LEU A 7 -4.06 -3.41 -2.69
N ILE A 8 -3.99 -2.56 -1.66
CA ILE A 8 -4.34 -1.15 -1.73
C ILE A 8 -3.20 -0.28 -1.23
N PHE A 9 -2.93 0.81 -1.95
CA PHE A 9 -2.08 1.93 -1.53
C PHE A 9 -2.85 3.23 -1.70
N HIS A 10 -3.14 3.94 -0.61
CA HIS A 10 -3.91 5.19 -0.65
C HIS A 10 -3.29 6.40 0.08
N PRO A 11 -2.09 6.32 0.65
CA PRO A 11 -1.37 7.51 1.11
C PRO A 11 -0.98 8.45 -0.03
N THR A 12 -0.59 9.66 0.31
CA THR A 12 -0.06 10.64 -0.65
C THR A 12 1.24 10.14 -1.30
N PRO A 13 1.59 10.60 -2.52
CA PRO A 13 2.67 9.99 -3.29
C PRO A 13 4.06 10.08 -2.64
N TRP A 14 4.35 11.14 -1.89
CA TRP A 14 5.65 11.30 -1.20
C TRP A 14 5.86 10.35 -0.02
N ARG A 15 4.83 9.64 0.40
CA ARG A 15 4.87 8.72 1.54
C ARG A 15 5.36 7.32 1.20
N GLY A 16 5.76 7.06 -0.06
CA GLY A 16 6.33 5.79 -0.46
C GLY A 16 5.79 5.20 -1.76
N LEU A 17 5.06 5.96 -2.60
CA LEU A 17 4.55 5.44 -3.88
C LEU A 17 5.69 4.94 -4.78
N ASN A 18 6.82 5.65 -4.83
CA ASN A 18 8.00 5.23 -5.57
C ASN A 18 8.52 3.85 -5.15
N VAL A 19 8.59 3.60 -3.85
CA VAL A 19 9.02 2.30 -3.32
C VAL A 19 7.97 1.22 -3.62
N MET A 20 6.67 1.57 -3.51
CA MET A 20 5.58 0.63 -3.80
C MET A 20 5.60 0.17 -5.25
N LEU A 21 5.76 1.09 -6.20
CA LEU A 21 5.84 0.75 -7.63
C LEU A 21 7.09 -0.08 -7.96
N ALA A 22 8.23 0.25 -7.37
CA ALA A 22 9.45 -0.55 -7.50
C ALA A 22 9.25 -1.96 -6.93
N ALA A 23 8.58 -2.11 -5.80
CA ALA A 23 8.26 -3.41 -5.22
C ALA A 23 7.33 -4.23 -6.14
N MET A 24 6.31 -3.61 -6.73
CA MET A 24 5.37 -4.31 -7.62
C MET A 24 6.02 -4.86 -8.90
N GLN A 25 7.10 -4.25 -9.37
CA GLN A 25 7.92 -4.80 -10.47
C GLN A 25 8.62 -6.11 -10.09
N LEU A 26 8.86 -6.34 -8.81
CA LEU A 26 9.58 -7.49 -8.25
C LEU A 26 8.64 -8.56 -7.68
N VAL A 27 7.35 -8.27 -7.58
CA VAL A 27 6.35 -9.25 -7.14
C VAL A 27 6.17 -10.32 -8.21
N THR A 28 6.35 -11.57 -7.82
CA THR A 28 6.34 -12.72 -8.73
C THR A 28 5.03 -13.49 -8.73
N ASN A 29 4.19 -13.34 -7.70
CA ASN A 29 2.91 -14.04 -7.65
C ASN A 29 1.91 -13.40 -8.65
N PRO A 30 1.47 -14.13 -9.69
CA PRO A 30 0.62 -13.58 -10.75
C PRO A 30 -0.80 -13.23 -10.30
N LEU A 31 -1.22 -13.66 -9.11
CA LEU A 31 -2.53 -13.36 -8.55
C LEU A 31 -2.55 -12.03 -7.81
N VAL A 32 -1.40 -11.42 -7.56
CA VAL A 32 -1.26 -10.15 -6.84
C VAL A 32 -1.47 -8.98 -7.78
N SER A 33 -2.37 -8.07 -7.39
CA SER A 33 -2.57 -6.78 -8.04
C SER A 33 -2.66 -5.66 -7.01
N LEU A 34 -2.34 -4.44 -7.43
CA LEU A 34 -2.35 -3.24 -6.60
C LEU A 34 -3.28 -2.19 -7.18
N ASP A 35 -4.19 -1.68 -6.37
CA ASP A 35 -4.95 -0.46 -6.67
C ASP A 35 -4.32 0.74 -5.95
N VAL A 36 -4.03 1.79 -6.72
CA VAL A 36 -3.39 3.02 -6.22
C VAL A 36 -4.38 4.17 -6.25
N TYR A 37 -4.71 4.69 -5.07
CA TYR A 37 -5.59 5.85 -4.86
C TYR A 37 -4.79 7.12 -4.49
N SER A 38 -3.51 7.14 -4.77
CA SER A 38 -2.59 8.22 -4.38
C SER A 38 -2.76 9.45 -5.26
N SER A 39 -2.87 10.62 -4.63
CA SER A 39 -2.95 11.93 -5.28
C SER A 39 -2.65 13.04 -4.29
N CYS A 40 -2.31 14.22 -4.81
CA CYS A 40 -2.22 15.45 -4.02
C CYS A 40 -3.58 16.13 -3.80
N ASP A 41 -4.65 15.63 -4.40
CA ASP A 41 -6.00 16.24 -4.39
C ASP A 41 -6.64 16.27 -3.00
N VAL A 42 -6.19 15.42 -2.09
CA VAL A 42 -6.64 15.40 -0.69
C VAL A 42 -6.47 16.74 0.03
N TYR A 43 -5.54 17.58 -0.43
CA TYR A 43 -5.28 18.91 0.10
C TYR A 43 -5.93 20.04 -0.71
N GLY A 44 -6.82 19.71 -1.67
CA GLY A 44 -7.56 20.67 -2.49
C GLY A 44 -6.89 20.97 -3.84
N SER A 45 -7.67 21.56 -4.75
CA SER A 45 -7.29 21.76 -6.15
C SER A 45 -6.03 22.63 -6.32
N ALA A 46 -5.86 23.67 -5.55
CA ALA A 46 -4.67 24.55 -5.63
C ALA A 46 -3.39 23.81 -5.25
N PHE A 47 -3.43 22.97 -4.22
CA PHE A 47 -2.29 22.15 -3.82
C PHE A 47 -1.99 21.08 -4.88
N LYS A 48 -3.02 20.47 -5.44
CA LYS A 48 -2.91 19.51 -6.54
C LYS A 48 -2.22 20.11 -7.75
N GLU A 49 -2.69 21.25 -8.25
CA GLU A 49 -2.11 21.93 -9.41
C GLU A 49 -0.62 22.26 -9.23
N ALA A 50 -0.24 22.63 -7.99
CA ALA A 50 1.15 22.94 -7.67
C ALA A 50 2.06 21.72 -7.58
N ASN A 51 1.53 20.56 -7.15
CA ASN A 51 2.36 19.42 -6.73
C ASN A 51 2.18 18.16 -7.60
N ASP A 52 1.01 17.90 -8.18
CA ASP A 52 0.79 16.68 -8.98
C ASP A 52 1.74 16.55 -10.17
N LYS A 53 2.16 17.67 -10.76
CA LYS A 53 3.15 17.68 -11.84
C LYS A 53 4.48 17.04 -11.40
N HIS A 54 4.85 17.20 -10.13
CA HIS A 54 6.07 16.63 -9.57
C HIS A 54 6.00 15.09 -9.51
N TYR A 55 4.80 14.55 -9.31
CA TYR A 55 4.56 13.11 -9.17
C TYR A 55 4.01 12.46 -10.44
N GLN A 56 3.81 13.23 -11.52
CA GLN A 56 3.23 12.71 -12.76
C GLN A 56 3.99 11.51 -13.32
N GLY A 57 5.31 11.51 -13.23
CA GLY A 57 6.14 10.37 -13.65
C GLY A 57 5.83 9.08 -12.90
N LEU A 58 5.52 9.16 -11.60
CA LEU A 58 5.10 8.00 -10.81
C LEU A 58 3.69 7.53 -11.20
N TYR A 59 2.78 8.44 -11.45
CA TYR A 59 1.43 8.09 -11.90
C TYR A 59 1.45 7.41 -13.27
N ASP A 60 2.29 7.89 -14.18
CA ASP A 60 2.48 7.29 -15.50
C ASP A 60 3.10 5.90 -15.38
N GLN A 61 4.11 5.74 -14.54
CA GLN A 61 4.71 4.43 -14.25
C GLN A 61 3.66 3.46 -13.68
N ALA A 62 2.80 3.92 -12.77
CA ALA A 62 1.74 3.09 -12.21
C ALA A 62 0.77 2.57 -13.29
N LYS A 63 0.47 3.38 -14.30
CA LYS A 63 -0.40 2.99 -15.42
C LYS A 63 0.24 1.98 -16.38
N GLU A 64 1.57 1.97 -16.46
CA GLU A 64 2.31 1.06 -17.34
C GLU A 64 2.54 -0.33 -16.74
N LEU A 65 2.48 -0.48 -15.42
CA LEU A 65 2.70 -1.76 -14.76
C LEU A 65 1.47 -2.67 -14.89
N PRO A 66 1.64 -3.92 -15.39
CA PRO A 66 0.50 -4.80 -15.68
C PRO A 66 -0.26 -5.28 -14.43
N ASN A 67 0.37 -5.25 -13.26
CA ASN A 67 -0.20 -5.65 -11.98
C ASN A 67 -0.59 -4.46 -11.09
N VAL A 68 -0.65 -3.24 -11.64
CA VAL A 68 -1.01 -2.02 -10.95
C VAL A 68 -2.15 -1.31 -11.67
N HIS A 69 -3.17 -0.90 -10.92
CA HIS A 69 -4.25 -0.06 -11.41
C HIS A 69 -4.18 1.31 -10.73
N TYR A 70 -3.84 2.34 -11.49
CA TYR A 70 -3.85 3.71 -11.00
C TYR A 70 -5.27 4.29 -11.09
N ILE A 71 -5.89 4.54 -9.95
CA ILE A 71 -7.26 5.06 -9.85
C ILE A 71 -7.24 6.56 -9.57
N GLY A 72 -6.24 7.05 -8.83
CA GLY A 72 -6.12 8.44 -8.43
C GLY A 72 -6.98 8.77 -7.20
N TYR A 73 -7.36 10.04 -7.09
CA TYR A 73 -8.11 10.53 -5.93
C TYR A 73 -9.51 9.91 -5.85
N LYS A 74 -9.82 9.49 -4.64
CA LYS A 74 -11.20 9.20 -4.19
C LYS A 74 -11.39 9.78 -2.79
N PRO A 75 -12.60 10.28 -2.46
CA PRO A 75 -12.90 10.72 -1.09
C PRO A 75 -12.66 9.61 -0.07
N ASN A 76 -12.28 9.98 1.16
CA ASN A 76 -11.99 9.01 2.22
C ASN A 76 -13.18 8.07 2.50
N GLU A 77 -14.41 8.56 2.42
CA GLU A 77 -15.61 7.74 2.57
C GLU A 77 -15.68 6.62 1.53
N TYR A 78 -15.35 6.94 0.27
CA TYR A 78 -15.28 5.92 -0.79
C TYR A 78 -14.23 4.84 -0.47
N ILE A 79 -13.05 5.24 0.01
CA ILE A 79 -12.00 4.30 0.40
C ILE A 79 -12.51 3.38 1.51
N LYS A 80 -13.07 3.94 2.59
CA LYS A 80 -13.61 3.18 3.72
C LYS A 80 -14.68 2.16 3.31
N GLU A 81 -15.62 2.58 2.49
CA GLU A 81 -16.70 1.72 1.98
C GLU A 81 -16.19 0.56 1.13
N ASN A 82 -15.01 0.70 0.52
CA ASN A 82 -14.45 -0.29 -0.39
C ASN A 82 -13.27 -1.10 0.19
N LEU A 83 -12.78 -0.77 1.39
CA LEU A 83 -11.64 -1.48 2.00
C LEU A 83 -11.87 -2.99 2.11
N HIS A 84 -13.08 -3.41 2.40
CA HIS A 84 -13.44 -4.84 2.53
C HIS A 84 -13.19 -5.68 1.26
N LYS A 85 -13.00 -5.04 0.11
CA LYS A 85 -12.71 -5.69 -1.17
C LYS A 85 -11.23 -6.03 -1.35
N TYR A 86 -10.38 -5.51 -0.47
CA TYR A 86 -8.94 -5.70 -0.49
C TYR A 86 -8.50 -6.75 0.53
N HIS A 87 -7.29 -7.28 0.35
CA HIS A 87 -6.71 -8.29 1.22
C HIS A 87 -5.53 -7.75 2.02
N ILE A 88 -4.75 -6.86 1.40
CA ILE A 88 -3.50 -6.34 1.98
C ILE A 88 -3.46 -4.81 1.83
N PHE A 89 -3.24 -4.12 2.94
CA PHE A 89 -2.81 -2.74 2.96
C PHE A 89 -1.28 -2.72 2.89
N ALA A 90 -0.74 -2.25 1.76
CA ALA A 90 0.70 -2.25 1.49
C ALA A 90 1.22 -0.82 1.57
N TYR A 91 1.99 -0.53 2.62
CA TYR A 91 2.51 0.81 2.87
C TYR A 91 4.02 0.81 3.16
N PRO A 92 4.87 0.85 2.13
CA PRO A 92 6.31 1.02 2.29
C PRO A 92 6.65 2.46 2.66
N ASN A 93 6.23 2.89 3.84
CA ASN A 93 6.31 4.26 4.30
C ASN A 93 7.76 4.75 4.41
N ILE A 94 8.04 5.89 3.78
CA ILE A 94 9.29 6.65 3.87
C ILE A 94 9.11 8.03 4.51
N TRP A 95 7.91 8.30 5.03
CA TRP A 95 7.54 9.53 5.71
C TRP A 95 7.46 9.30 7.22
N GLU A 96 7.92 10.28 8.01
CA GLU A 96 7.86 10.18 9.47
C GLU A 96 6.43 10.42 9.97
N GLU A 97 5.66 9.34 10.07
CA GLU A 97 4.27 9.38 10.55
C GLU A 97 4.22 9.68 12.06
N THR A 98 3.26 10.52 12.46
CA THR A 98 2.90 10.73 13.86
C THR A 98 1.81 9.76 14.32
N PHE A 99 0.87 9.44 13.44
CA PHE A 99 -0.17 8.43 13.59
C PHE A 99 -0.75 8.10 12.21
N CYS A 100 -0.91 6.83 11.89
CA CYS A 100 -1.40 6.41 10.58
C CYS A 100 -2.85 5.94 10.64
N ILE A 101 -3.81 6.85 10.46
CA ILE A 101 -5.25 6.53 10.44
C ILE A 101 -5.56 5.50 9.35
N SER A 102 -4.94 5.63 8.18
CA SER A 102 -5.14 4.69 7.06
C SER A 102 -4.81 3.24 7.43
N ALA A 103 -3.75 3.02 8.22
CA ALA A 103 -3.40 1.69 8.69
C ALA A 103 -4.45 1.15 9.68
N VAL A 104 -4.93 1.99 10.60
CA VAL A 104 -5.98 1.61 11.56
C VAL A 104 -7.27 1.24 10.83
N GLU A 105 -7.69 2.03 9.87
CA GLU A 105 -8.89 1.77 9.06
C GLU A 105 -8.75 0.44 8.27
N ALA A 106 -7.58 0.18 7.69
CA ALA A 106 -7.30 -1.06 6.98
C ALA A 106 -7.37 -2.28 7.91
N MET A 107 -6.76 -2.20 9.10
CA MET A 107 -6.83 -3.26 10.11
C MET A 107 -8.27 -3.49 10.58
N ALA A 108 -9.02 -2.43 10.85
CA ALA A 108 -10.43 -2.52 11.24
C ALA A 108 -11.31 -3.16 10.14
N ALA A 109 -10.96 -2.99 8.88
CA ALA A 109 -11.63 -3.63 7.75
C ALA A 109 -11.18 -5.09 7.52
N GLY A 110 -10.26 -5.62 8.32
CA GLY A 110 -9.78 -6.99 8.26
C GLY A 110 -8.67 -7.24 7.23
N LEU A 111 -7.99 -6.20 6.77
CA LEU A 111 -6.86 -6.35 5.85
C LEU A 111 -5.59 -6.77 6.61
N TYR A 112 -4.78 -7.59 5.96
CA TYR A 112 -3.38 -7.72 6.36
C TYR A 112 -2.65 -6.40 6.12
N THR A 113 -1.77 -6.01 7.04
CA THR A 113 -0.94 -4.83 6.86
C THR A 113 0.52 -5.24 6.67
N ILE A 114 1.15 -4.66 5.65
CA ILE A 114 2.60 -4.74 5.42
C ILE A 114 3.09 -3.30 5.39
N THR A 115 3.91 -2.92 6.36
CA THR A 115 4.39 -1.55 6.53
C THR A 115 5.88 -1.54 6.84
N THR A 116 6.51 -0.36 6.73
CA THR A 116 7.80 -0.15 7.38
C THR A 116 7.58 0.12 8.87
N ASN A 117 8.65 0.05 9.66
CA ASN A 117 8.66 0.43 11.07
C ASN A 117 9.05 1.90 11.29
N TYR A 118 8.92 2.74 10.26
CA TYR A 118 9.33 4.14 10.30
C TYR A 118 8.26 5.03 10.95
N GLY A 119 8.71 6.01 11.75
CA GLY A 119 7.81 6.88 12.51
C GLY A 119 6.95 6.09 13.51
N ALA A 120 5.72 6.52 13.71
CA ALA A 120 4.78 5.91 14.66
C ALA A 120 4.10 4.63 14.16
N LEU A 121 4.45 4.10 12.99
CA LEU A 121 3.79 2.90 12.45
C LEU A 121 3.90 1.68 13.36
N TYR A 122 5.05 1.51 14.00
CA TYR A 122 5.24 0.41 14.95
C TYR A 122 4.29 0.50 16.16
N GLU A 123 4.05 1.71 16.66
CA GLU A 123 3.11 1.93 17.77
C GLU A 123 1.66 1.80 17.28
N THR A 124 1.35 2.35 16.09
CA THR A 124 0.00 2.34 15.52
C THR A 124 -0.47 0.93 15.16
N CYS A 125 0.39 0.13 14.55
CA CYS A 125 0.01 -1.20 14.06
C CYS A 125 0.34 -2.33 15.06
N ALA A 126 1.17 -2.05 16.07
CA ALA A 126 1.60 -3.02 17.09
C ALA A 126 1.99 -4.38 16.47
N GLU A 127 1.52 -5.49 17.02
CA GLU A 127 1.78 -6.84 16.50
C GLU A 127 0.94 -7.23 15.26
N PHE A 128 0.06 -6.36 14.78
CA PHE A 128 -0.88 -6.67 13.69
C PHE A 128 -0.33 -6.37 12.29
N SER A 129 0.92 -5.92 12.18
CA SER A 129 1.56 -5.67 10.88
C SER A 129 2.76 -6.58 10.63
N THR A 130 2.97 -6.93 9.39
CA THR A 130 4.26 -7.43 8.91
C THR A 130 5.15 -6.24 8.65
N TYR A 131 6.24 -6.12 9.41
CA TYR A 131 7.17 -4.99 9.29
C TYR A 131 8.34 -5.32 8.38
N VAL A 132 8.60 -4.41 7.45
CA VAL A 132 9.84 -4.36 6.69
C VAL A 132 10.69 -3.24 7.29
N PRO A 133 11.91 -3.53 7.78
CA PRO A 133 12.76 -2.51 8.39
C PRO A 133 13.03 -1.35 7.42
N TYR A 134 12.76 -0.14 7.89
CA TYR A 134 13.08 1.06 7.12
C TYR A 134 14.59 1.16 6.87
N GLN A 135 14.93 1.55 5.66
CA GLN A 135 16.33 1.81 5.29
C GLN A 135 16.40 2.92 4.23
N LYS A 136 17.54 3.60 4.17
CA LYS A 136 17.76 4.73 3.26
C LYS A 136 17.88 4.30 1.79
N SER A 137 18.26 3.06 1.52
CA SER A 137 18.27 2.51 0.17
C SER A 137 16.86 2.11 -0.24
N TYR A 138 16.21 2.92 -1.05
CA TYR A 138 14.84 2.64 -1.54
C TYR A 138 14.79 1.42 -2.46
N GLU A 139 15.88 1.14 -3.19
CA GLU A 139 16.00 -0.08 -3.99
C GLU A 139 15.97 -1.34 -3.10
N ASN A 140 16.75 -1.36 -2.03
CA ASN A 140 16.77 -2.47 -1.09
C ASN A 140 15.45 -2.57 -0.31
N LEU A 141 14.86 -1.44 0.07
CA LEU A 141 13.57 -1.40 0.72
C LEU A 141 12.48 -2.02 -0.19
N ALA A 142 12.47 -1.67 -1.47
CA ALA A 142 11.54 -2.22 -2.45
C ALA A 142 11.71 -3.75 -2.62
N LYS A 143 12.95 -4.25 -2.66
CA LYS A 143 13.24 -5.69 -2.72
C LYS A 143 12.70 -6.43 -1.50
N GLN A 144 12.93 -5.92 -0.31
CA GLN A 144 12.44 -6.52 0.94
C GLN A 144 10.92 -6.44 1.03
N PHE A 145 10.33 -5.33 0.57
CA PHE A 145 8.89 -5.15 0.56
C PHE A 145 8.20 -6.12 -0.41
N ALA A 146 8.76 -6.31 -1.60
CA ALA A 146 8.28 -7.31 -2.57
C ALA A 146 8.37 -8.72 -2.01
N TYR A 147 9.44 -9.07 -1.31
CA TYR A 147 9.58 -10.35 -0.63
C TYR A 147 8.45 -10.56 0.40
N ALA A 148 8.19 -9.55 1.22
CA ALA A 148 7.11 -9.60 2.22
C ALA A 148 5.73 -9.76 1.55
N ILE A 149 5.45 -9.06 0.47
CA ILE A 149 4.21 -9.21 -0.31
C ILE A 149 4.07 -10.66 -0.82
N ASN A 150 5.09 -11.20 -1.47
CA ASN A 150 5.07 -12.57 -1.97
C ASN A 150 4.84 -13.60 -0.86
N ALA A 151 5.49 -13.41 0.29
CA ALA A 151 5.35 -14.31 1.44
C ALA A 151 3.92 -14.30 2.02
N VAL A 152 3.35 -13.11 2.24
CA VAL A 152 1.97 -12.96 2.77
C VAL A 152 0.95 -13.48 1.74
N ALA A 153 1.12 -13.13 0.47
CA ALA A 153 0.24 -13.59 -0.60
C ALA A 153 0.28 -15.12 -0.78
N GLY A 154 1.46 -15.72 -0.69
CA GLY A 154 1.63 -17.17 -0.73
C GLY A 154 0.90 -17.88 0.42
N LYS A 155 0.96 -17.33 1.62
CA LYS A 155 0.24 -17.83 2.79
C LYS A 155 -1.28 -17.73 2.62
N LEU A 156 -1.77 -16.59 2.10
CA LEU A 156 -3.21 -16.40 1.82
C LEU A 156 -3.74 -17.42 0.81
N ASN A 157 -2.95 -17.77 -0.21
CA ASN A 157 -3.32 -18.76 -1.20
C ASN A 157 -3.34 -20.19 -0.67
N SER A 158 -2.37 -20.53 0.20
CA SER A 158 -2.24 -21.89 0.73
C SER A 158 -3.33 -22.25 1.74
N ASP A 159 -3.73 -21.28 2.54
CA ASP A 159 -4.64 -21.54 3.66
C ASP A 159 -6.11 -21.33 3.30
N GLY A 160 -6.42 -20.75 2.13
CA GLY A 160 -7.80 -20.50 1.67
C GLY A 160 -8.60 -19.56 2.58
N VAL A 161 -7.93 -18.90 3.55
CA VAL A 161 -8.55 -18.18 4.65
C VAL A 161 -8.20 -16.70 4.55
N LYS A 162 -9.21 -15.87 4.34
CA LYS A 162 -9.17 -14.48 4.78
C LYS A 162 -9.15 -14.50 6.30
N GLN A 163 -7.99 -14.33 6.91
CA GLN A 163 -7.95 -14.07 8.33
C GLN A 163 -8.45 -12.64 8.53
N HIS A 164 -9.68 -12.50 8.93
CA HIS A 164 -10.15 -11.23 9.46
C HIS A 164 -9.49 -11.03 10.81
N LEU A 165 -8.70 -9.97 10.95
CA LEU A 165 -8.29 -9.49 12.26
C LEU A 165 -9.54 -9.06 12.98
N GLN A 166 -9.87 -9.74 14.06
CA GLN A 166 -10.95 -9.30 14.96
C GLN A 166 -10.32 -8.32 15.96
N PHE A 167 -10.78 -7.10 15.91
CA PHE A 167 -10.54 -6.08 16.93
C PHE A 167 -11.65 -6.09 17.96
#